data_79cda4484ada63f02bd0e90175d9a580
#
_entry.id   79cda4484ada63f02bd0e90175d9a580
#
_cell.length_a   1.000
_cell.length_b   1.000
_cell.length_c   1.000
_cell.angle_alpha   90.00
_cell.angle_beta   90.00
_cell.angle_gamma   90.00
#
_symmetry.space_group_name_H-M   'P 1'
#
loop_
_entity.id
_entity.type
_entity.pdbx_description
1 polymer ?
#
loop_
_entity_poly.entity_id
_entity_poly.type
_entity_poly.pdbx_seq_one_letter_code
_entity_poly.pdbx_strand_id
1 'polypeptide(L)'
;MSTNHIIRIIPVLKINNRHLNQEFFVNQLGMKALLEEAAFLSLGDQTKTEKLQLEESPSMRSRRVKGPKKLAKIVVKVADAKEIESLLAQKPAWTKLYQGEKGYAFEALSPEGDLVLLHAEENRATLQEVTAVLDFEMQEGFIGLSQFEIETVEIRVPDANAAQEFYSKIENALDFLTFTEAEGQDLQADNALT
;
A
#
# COMPACT_ATOMS: atom_id res chain seq x y z
N MET A 1 1.81 -27.41 22.95
CA MET A 1 1.14 -26.71 21.82
C MET A 1 1.98 -25.54 21.44
N SER A 2 2.55 -25.53 20.23
CA SER A 2 3.33 -24.38 19.74
C SER A 2 2.32 -23.32 19.33
N THR A 3 2.17 -22.28 20.12
CA THR A 3 1.44 -21.08 19.72
C THR A 3 2.35 -20.27 18.83
N ASN A 4 2.21 -20.43 17.51
CA ASN A 4 2.84 -19.55 16.54
C ASN A 4 2.16 -18.18 16.64
N HIS A 5 2.76 -17.25 17.36
CA HIS A 5 2.28 -15.88 17.43
C HIS A 5 2.87 -15.07 16.27
N ILE A 6 2.00 -14.57 15.38
CA ILE A 6 2.38 -13.58 14.39
C ILE A 6 2.51 -12.23 15.12
N ILE A 7 3.71 -11.70 15.20
CA ILE A 7 3.99 -10.41 15.86
C ILE A 7 4.01 -9.24 14.88
N ARG A 8 4.19 -9.52 13.58
CA ARG A 8 4.25 -8.50 12.54
C ARG A 8 4.07 -9.11 11.15
N ILE A 9 3.38 -8.39 10.28
CA ILE A 9 3.23 -8.72 8.86
C ILE A 9 3.87 -7.57 8.06
N ILE A 10 4.80 -7.89 7.17
CA ILE A 10 5.43 -6.93 6.26
C ILE A 10 5.16 -7.39 4.84
N PRO A 11 4.36 -6.64 4.05
CA PRO A 11 4.16 -6.96 2.64
C PRO A 11 5.46 -6.82 1.87
N VAL A 12 5.68 -7.73 0.91
CA VAL A 12 6.77 -7.66 -0.06
C VAL A 12 6.15 -7.49 -1.44
N LEU A 13 6.38 -6.35 -2.08
CA LEU A 13 5.88 -6.05 -3.40
C LEU A 13 6.93 -6.35 -4.46
N LYS A 14 6.55 -7.12 -5.47
CA LYS A 14 7.37 -7.31 -6.67
C LYS A 14 7.26 -6.09 -7.56
N ILE A 15 8.41 -5.50 -7.92
CA ILE A 15 8.48 -4.30 -8.75
C ILE A 15 9.36 -4.51 -9.98
N ASN A 16 9.13 -3.74 -11.05
CA ASN A 16 9.93 -3.78 -12.27
C ASN A 16 11.09 -2.79 -12.25
N ASN A 17 10.87 -1.61 -11.68
CA ASN A 17 11.82 -0.51 -11.71
C ASN A 17 11.93 0.10 -10.32
N ARG A 18 13.07 -0.12 -9.66
CA ARG A 18 13.32 0.38 -8.30
C ARG A 18 13.25 1.89 -8.24
N HIS A 19 13.86 2.60 -9.19
CA HIS A 19 13.91 4.05 -9.17
C HIS A 19 12.51 4.68 -9.24
N LEU A 20 11.66 4.23 -10.16
CA LEU A 20 10.29 4.74 -10.28
C LEU A 20 9.45 4.43 -9.04
N ASN A 21 9.60 3.24 -8.46
CA ASN A 21 8.88 2.86 -7.25
C ASN A 21 9.41 3.59 -6.01
N GLN A 22 10.70 3.82 -5.91
CA GLN A 22 11.27 4.64 -4.85
C GLN A 22 10.77 6.09 -4.93
N GLU A 23 10.74 6.68 -6.13
CA GLU A 23 10.16 8.01 -6.37
C GLU A 23 8.70 8.07 -5.91
N PHE A 24 7.92 7.04 -6.23
CA PHE A 24 6.52 6.95 -5.82
C PHE A 24 6.36 6.81 -4.31
N PHE A 25 6.93 5.77 -3.71
CA PHE A 25 6.72 5.48 -2.28
C PHE A 25 7.42 6.47 -1.36
N VAL A 26 8.61 6.95 -1.71
CA VAL A 26 9.38 7.88 -0.87
C VAL A 26 8.97 9.33 -1.11
N ASN A 27 9.05 9.81 -2.35
CA ASN A 27 8.85 11.23 -2.61
C ASN A 27 7.37 11.60 -2.72
N GLN A 28 6.53 10.78 -3.35
CA GLN A 28 5.11 11.09 -3.49
C GLN A 28 4.28 10.67 -2.28
N LEU A 29 4.58 9.52 -1.64
CA LEU A 29 3.83 9.02 -0.49
C LEU A 29 4.49 9.27 0.86
N GLY A 30 5.69 9.86 0.88
CA GLY A 30 6.35 10.29 2.11
C GLY A 30 6.93 9.17 2.97
N MET A 31 7.07 7.95 2.43
CA MET A 31 7.75 6.86 3.15
C MET A 31 9.25 7.10 3.20
N LYS A 32 9.93 6.45 4.14
CA LYS A 32 11.38 6.52 4.31
C LYS A 32 12.06 5.27 3.80
N ALA A 33 13.05 5.43 2.93
CA ALA A 33 13.97 4.34 2.59
C ALA A 33 14.87 4.04 3.78
N LEU A 34 14.86 2.80 4.28
CA LEU A 34 15.59 2.37 5.46
C LEU A 34 16.85 1.59 5.10
N LEU A 35 16.74 0.63 4.22
CA LEU A 35 17.81 -0.25 3.79
C LEU A 35 17.64 -0.61 2.33
N GLU A 36 18.73 -0.53 1.59
CA GLU A 36 18.81 -1.00 0.21
C GLU A 36 19.86 -2.11 0.13
N GLU A 37 19.43 -3.31 -0.23
CA GLU A 37 20.30 -4.48 -0.30
C GLU A 37 19.92 -5.36 -1.50
N ALA A 38 20.87 -5.56 -2.42
CA ALA A 38 20.66 -6.35 -3.64
C ALA A 38 19.36 -5.97 -4.38
N ALA A 39 18.39 -6.89 -4.47
CA ALA A 39 17.09 -6.66 -5.13
C ALA A 39 16.05 -6.00 -4.21
N PHE A 40 16.34 -5.81 -2.93
CA PHE A 40 15.38 -5.37 -1.93
C PHE A 40 15.58 -3.89 -1.54
N LEU A 41 14.46 -3.22 -1.29
CA LEU A 41 14.39 -1.90 -0.67
C LEU A 41 13.39 -1.95 0.48
N SER A 42 13.87 -1.78 1.70
CA SER A 42 13.02 -1.67 2.89
C SER A 42 12.49 -0.24 3.04
N LEU A 43 11.20 -0.11 3.21
CA LEU A 43 10.50 1.16 3.43
C LEU A 43 9.84 1.19 4.81
N GLY A 44 9.87 2.34 5.42
CA GLY A 44 9.24 2.62 6.70
C GLY A 44 8.95 4.10 6.86
N ASP A 45 8.97 4.57 8.08
CA ASP A 45 8.70 5.94 8.48
C ASP A 45 9.83 6.54 9.31
N GLN A 46 9.61 7.68 9.95
CA GLN A 46 10.63 8.35 10.76
C GLN A 46 10.98 7.58 12.05
N THR A 47 10.17 6.60 12.45
CA THR A 47 10.53 5.67 13.55
C THR A 47 11.59 4.66 13.16
N LYS A 48 11.95 4.58 11.87
CA LYS A 48 12.89 3.62 11.28
C LYS A 48 12.45 2.15 11.43
N THR A 49 11.17 1.93 11.58
CA THR A 49 10.58 0.59 11.59
C THR A 49 10.14 0.21 10.17
N GLU A 50 10.58 -0.95 9.70
CA GLU A 50 10.17 -1.47 8.39
C GLU A 50 8.67 -1.78 8.37
N LYS A 51 7.98 -1.28 7.35
CA LYS A 51 6.54 -1.45 7.14
C LYS A 51 6.20 -2.10 5.81
N LEU A 52 7.08 -1.97 4.83
CA LEU A 52 6.89 -2.44 3.47
C LEU A 52 8.25 -2.79 2.87
N GLN A 53 8.31 -3.80 2.03
CA GLN A 53 9.50 -4.15 1.27
C GLN A 53 9.20 -4.20 -0.23
N LEU A 54 10.10 -3.64 -1.02
CA LEU A 54 10.06 -3.75 -2.48
C LEU A 54 11.13 -4.73 -2.92
N GLU A 55 10.77 -5.69 -3.78
CA GLU A 55 11.71 -6.63 -4.40
C GLU A 55 11.73 -6.43 -5.91
N GLU A 56 12.86 -5.95 -6.43
CA GLU A 56 13.02 -5.74 -7.87
C GLU A 56 13.20 -7.08 -8.58
N SER A 57 12.35 -7.33 -9.56
CA SER A 57 12.44 -8.52 -10.40
C SER A 57 13.68 -8.44 -11.31
N PRO A 58 14.37 -9.58 -11.55
CA PRO A 58 15.57 -9.62 -12.38
C PRO A 58 15.29 -9.28 -13.85
N SER A 59 14.04 -9.41 -14.30
CA SER A 59 13.64 -8.98 -15.63
C SER A 59 12.15 -8.67 -15.70
N MET A 60 11.76 -7.80 -16.63
CA MET A 60 10.34 -7.49 -16.89
C MET A 60 9.54 -8.73 -17.33
N ARG A 61 10.19 -9.74 -17.93
CA ARG A 61 9.53 -10.98 -18.36
C ARG A 61 9.11 -11.84 -17.16
N SER A 62 9.87 -11.83 -16.08
CA SER A 62 9.58 -12.61 -14.88
C SER A 62 8.34 -12.12 -14.14
N ARG A 63 7.82 -10.94 -14.49
CA ARG A 63 6.63 -10.31 -13.87
C ARG A 63 5.46 -10.14 -14.81
N ARG A 64 5.53 -10.70 -16.02
CA ARG A 64 4.44 -10.57 -16.98
C ARG A 64 3.23 -11.36 -16.51
N VAL A 65 2.17 -10.66 -16.14
CA VAL A 65 0.87 -11.24 -15.78
C VAL A 65 -0.08 -11.22 -16.97
N LYS A 66 -0.99 -12.18 -17.01
CA LYS A 66 -2.08 -12.23 -17.99
C LYS A 66 -3.40 -11.97 -17.25
N GLY A 67 -3.99 -10.82 -17.54
CA GLY A 67 -5.18 -10.35 -16.84
C GLY A 67 -4.83 -9.49 -15.62
N PRO A 68 -5.77 -9.35 -14.66
CA PRO A 68 -5.53 -8.56 -13.46
C PRO A 68 -4.46 -9.19 -12.56
N LYS A 69 -3.65 -8.35 -11.91
CA LYS A 69 -2.70 -8.76 -10.88
C LYS A 69 -3.43 -9.21 -9.61
N LYS A 70 -2.78 -10.04 -8.80
CA LYS A 70 -3.30 -10.41 -7.46
C LYS A 70 -3.45 -9.20 -6.55
N LEU A 71 -2.44 -8.35 -6.47
CA LEU A 71 -2.53 -7.13 -5.66
C LEU A 71 -3.53 -6.14 -6.28
N ALA A 72 -4.53 -5.74 -5.52
CA ALA A 72 -5.51 -4.74 -5.92
C ALA A 72 -5.22 -3.38 -5.30
N LYS A 73 -5.08 -3.33 -3.97
CA LYS A 73 -4.91 -2.09 -3.22
C LYS A 73 -4.15 -2.31 -1.92
N ILE A 74 -3.34 -1.32 -1.56
CA ILE A 74 -2.73 -1.19 -0.24
C ILE A 74 -3.38 -0.01 0.45
N VAL A 75 -3.79 -0.18 1.69
CA VAL A 75 -4.32 0.88 2.53
C VAL A 75 -3.31 1.21 3.61
N VAL A 76 -2.90 2.46 3.63
CA VAL A 76 -1.91 3.00 4.56
C VAL A 76 -2.61 3.96 5.51
N LYS A 77 -2.58 3.64 6.81
CA LYS A 77 -3.07 4.51 7.86
C LYS A 77 -1.92 5.33 8.43
N VAL A 78 -1.97 6.65 8.29
CA VAL A 78 -0.96 7.56 8.84
C VAL A 78 -1.39 8.10 10.20
N ALA A 79 -0.42 8.44 11.03
CA ALA A 79 -0.69 8.94 12.38
C ALA A 79 -1.25 10.37 12.39
N ASP A 80 -0.85 11.21 11.42
CA ASP A 80 -1.26 12.62 11.34
C ASP A 80 -1.81 12.97 9.96
N ALA A 81 -3.09 13.37 9.91
CA ALA A 81 -3.74 13.81 8.67
C ALA A 81 -3.08 15.04 8.03
N LYS A 82 -2.41 15.89 8.82
CA LYS A 82 -1.68 17.06 8.31
C LYS A 82 -0.47 16.68 7.45
N GLU A 83 0.11 15.53 7.69
CA GLU A 83 1.17 15.00 6.83
C GLU A 83 0.65 14.65 5.43
N ILE A 84 -0.59 14.16 5.32
CA ILE A 84 -1.26 13.95 4.03
C ILE A 84 -1.45 15.26 3.29
N GLU A 85 -1.90 16.31 3.97
CA GLU A 85 -2.03 17.65 3.38
C GLU A 85 -0.67 18.18 2.90
N SER A 86 0.41 17.93 3.66
CA SER A 86 1.78 18.27 3.28
C SER A 86 2.26 17.53 2.03
N LEU A 87 1.88 16.26 1.88
CA LEU A 87 2.13 15.51 0.64
C LEU A 87 1.33 16.09 -0.53
N LEU A 88 0.05 16.40 -0.32
CA LEU A 88 -0.83 16.98 -1.35
C LEU A 88 -0.35 18.38 -1.80
N ALA A 89 0.28 19.15 -0.91
CA ALA A 89 0.91 20.42 -1.23
C ALA A 89 2.05 20.29 -2.27
N GLN A 90 2.69 19.12 -2.32
CA GLN A 90 3.71 18.80 -3.34
C GLN A 90 3.10 18.38 -4.68
N LYS A 91 1.77 18.37 -4.79
CA LYS A 91 1.00 18.03 -6.00
C LYS A 91 1.37 16.66 -6.60
N PRO A 92 1.32 15.57 -5.81
CA PRO A 92 1.52 14.23 -6.34
C PRO A 92 0.42 13.88 -7.33
N ALA A 93 0.67 12.94 -8.22
CA ALA A 93 -0.38 12.37 -9.04
C ALA A 93 -1.29 11.49 -8.19
N TRP A 94 -2.55 11.86 -8.04
CA TRP A 94 -3.56 11.07 -7.35
C TRP A 94 -4.74 10.72 -8.28
N THR A 95 -5.40 9.62 -8.00
CA THR A 95 -6.58 9.16 -8.76
C THR A 95 -7.88 9.64 -8.13
N LYS A 96 -7.93 9.66 -6.79
CA LYS A 96 -9.07 10.12 -6.01
C LYS A 96 -8.62 10.88 -4.78
N LEU A 97 -9.36 11.94 -4.47
CA LEU A 97 -9.20 12.72 -3.27
C LEU A 97 -10.43 12.52 -2.37
N TYR A 98 -10.20 12.36 -1.10
CA TYR A 98 -11.24 12.19 -0.10
C TYR A 98 -11.09 13.18 1.04
N GLN A 99 -12.20 13.44 1.73
CA GLN A 99 -12.25 14.13 3.00
C GLN A 99 -13.00 13.28 4.02
N GLY A 100 -12.41 13.10 5.18
CA GLY A 100 -12.99 12.37 6.31
C GLY A 100 -13.11 13.26 7.56
N GLU A 101 -13.36 12.64 8.70
CA GLU A 101 -13.49 13.34 9.97
C GLU A 101 -12.16 13.93 10.47
N LYS A 102 -11.04 13.22 10.26
CA LYS A 102 -9.71 13.68 10.68
C LYS A 102 -9.01 14.57 9.66
N GLY A 103 -9.39 14.49 8.39
CA GLY A 103 -8.77 15.30 7.36
C GLY A 103 -8.86 14.69 5.96
N TYR A 104 -7.94 15.09 5.12
CA TYR A 104 -7.89 14.63 3.74
C TYR A 104 -7.19 13.26 3.61
N ALA A 105 -7.60 12.52 2.60
CA ALA A 105 -7.00 11.27 2.18
C ALA A 105 -6.92 11.25 0.66
N PHE A 106 -5.97 10.52 0.09
CA PHE A 106 -5.91 10.36 -1.34
C PHE A 106 -5.48 8.95 -1.75
N GLU A 107 -5.92 8.57 -2.93
CA GLU A 107 -5.56 7.34 -3.59
C GLU A 107 -4.65 7.67 -4.78
N ALA A 108 -3.57 6.93 -4.93
CA ALA A 108 -2.63 7.07 -6.02
C ALA A 108 -2.32 5.72 -6.66
N LEU A 109 -1.95 5.76 -7.93
CA LEU A 109 -1.58 4.58 -8.70
C LEU A 109 -0.06 4.44 -8.74
N SER A 110 0.45 3.30 -8.27
CA SER A 110 1.88 3.02 -8.31
C SER A 110 2.39 2.82 -9.75
N PRO A 111 3.70 2.91 -10.00
CA PRO A 111 4.28 2.57 -11.31
C PRO A 111 3.95 1.15 -11.80
N GLU A 112 3.61 0.26 -10.88
CA GLU A 112 3.22 -1.13 -11.18
C GLU A 112 1.71 -1.29 -11.43
N GLY A 113 0.93 -0.21 -11.31
CA GLY A 113 -0.52 -0.21 -11.50
C GLY A 113 -1.32 -0.65 -10.28
N ASP A 114 -0.72 -0.64 -9.10
CA ASP A 114 -1.40 -0.96 -7.84
C ASP A 114 -1.92 0.30 -7.18
N LEU A 115 -3.12 0.26 -6.61
CA LEU A 115 -3.70 1.38 -5.88
C LEU A 115 -3.13 1.46 -4.47
N VAL A 116 -2.81 2.66 -4.02
CA VAL A 116 -2.39 2.94 -2.65
C VAL A 116 -3.25 4.08 -2.10
N LEU A 117 -3.96 3.81 -1.01
CA LEU A 117 -4.77 4.79 -0.29
C LEU A 117 -4.05 5.22 0.98
N LEU A 118 -3.82 6.52 1.16
CA LEU A 118 -3.35 7.13 2.40
C LEU A 118 -4.49 7.82 3.12
N HIS A 119 -4.72 7.49 4.39
CA HIS A 119 -5.73 8.12 5.25
C HIS A 119 -5.28 8.15 6.71
N ALA A 120 -5.96 8.96 7.55
CA ALA A 120 -5.74 9.03 8.99
C ALA A 120 -6.99 8.65 9.82
N GLU A 121 -8.06 8.19 9.16
CA GLU A 121 -9.34 7.93 9.80
C GLU A 121 -9.29 6.67 10.69
N GLU A 122 -10.03 6.70 11.81
CA GLU A 122 -10.28 5.48 12.59
C GLU A 122 -11.28 4.57 11.85
N ASN A 123 -12.24 5.18 11.16
CA ASN A 123 -13.21 4.48 10.33
C ASN A 123 -13.16 5.02 8.90
N ARG A 124 -12.66 4.23 7.97
CA ARG A 124 -12.57 4.61 6.54
C ARG A 124 -13.93 4.88 5.89
N ALA A 125 -15.02 4.36 6.46
CA ALA A 125 -16.34 4.62 5.94
C ALA A 125 -16.76 6.11 6.02
N THR A 126 -16.05 6.93 6.79
CA THR A 126 -16.26 8.37 6.86
C THR A 126 -15.68 9.13 5.66
N LEU A 127 -14.80 8.50 4.88
CA LEU A 127 -14.18 9.11 3.71
C LEU A 127 -15.23 9.36 2.60
N GLN A 128 -15.32 10.61 2.17
CA GLN A 128 -16.17 11.04 1.06
C GLN A 128 -15.30 11.60 -0.05
N GLU A 129 -15.57 11.18 -1.28
CA GLU A 129 -14.83 11.66 -2.45
C GLU A 129 -15.07 13.15 -2.68
N VAL A 130 -13.98 13.89 -2.89
CA VAL A 130 -13.97 15.33 -3.14
C VAL A 130 -13.54 15.58 -4.58
N THR A 131 -14.34 16.34 -5.32
CA THR A 131 -14.05 16.68 -6.72
C THR A 131 -13.45 18.07 -6.90
N ALA A 132 -13.41 18.88 -5.83
CA ALA A 132 -12.87 20.24 -5.90
C ALA A 132 -11.33 20.22 -5.93
N VAL A 133 -10.75 21.11 -6.74
CA VAL A 133 -9.31 21.39 -6.68
C VAL A 133 -9.07 22.27 -5.45
N LEU A 134 -8.25 21.79 -4.53
CA LEU A 134 -7.91 22.46 -3.28
C LEU A 134 -6.42 22.81 -3.27
N ASP A 135 -6.09 23.93 -2.67
CA ASP A 135 -4.71 24.27 -2.37
C ASP A 135 -4.40 23.80 -0.95
N PHE A 136 -3.28 23.09 -0.81
CA PHE A 136 -2.78 22.60 0.46
C PHE A 136 -1.49 23.30 0.82
N GLU A 137 -1.26 23.45 2.12
CA GLU A 137 -0.02 24.03 2.66
C GLU A 137 0.82 22.92 3.29
N MET A 138 2.11 22.95 3.00
CA MET A 138 3.06 22.04 3.62
C MET A 138 3.42 22.52 5.02
N GLN A 139 3.42 21.59 5.98
CA GLN A 139 3.89 21.89 7.33
C GLN A 139 5.36 22.29 7.33
N GLU A 140 5.71 23.26 8.16
CA GLU A 140 7.11 23.62 8.37
C GLU A 140 7.91 22.42 8.90
N GLY A 141 9.04 22.12 8.28
CA GLY A 141 9.90 21.00 8.66
C GLY A 141 9.38 19.62 8.27
N PHE A 142 8.37 19.52 7.40
CA PHE A 142 7.90 18.23 6.90
C PHE A 142 8.99 17.51 6.11
N ILE A 143 9.31 16.28 6.51
CA ILE A 143 10.35 15.42 5.92
C ILE A 143 9.82 14.03 5.52
N GLY A 144 8.51 13.85 5.48
CA GLY A 144 7.83 12.58 5.22
C GLY A 144 6.95 12.14 6.38
N LEU A 145 6.38 10.96 6.26
CA LEU A 145 5.47 10.42 7.27
C LEU A 145 6.20 10.13 8.58
N SER A 146 5.72 10.69 9.67
CA SER A 146 6.28 10.45 11.00
C SER A 146 6.08 9.00 11.44
N GLN A 147 4.84 8.50 11.25
CA GLN A 147 4.46 7.12 11.53
C GLN A 147 3.28 6.69 10.67
N PHE A 148 3.33 5.47 10.17
CA PHE A 148 2.21 4.85 9.47
C PHE A 148 2.17 3.34 9.72
N GLU A 149 1.03 2.74 9.41
CA GLU A 149 0.83 1.29 9.35
C GLU A 149 0.24 0.90 7.99
N ILE A 150 0.62 -0.27 7.49
CA ILE A 150 -0.14 -0.91 6.42
C ILE A 150 -1.39 -1.50 7.08
N GLU A 151 -2.53 -0.85 6.88
CA GLU A 151 -3.78 -1.23 7.54
C GLU A 151 -4.36 -2.48 6.89
N THR A 152 -4.48 -2.51 5.57
CA THR A 152 -4.94 -3.68 4.82
C THR A 152 -4.24 -3.80 3.47
N VAL A 153 -4.18 -5.03 2.99
CA VAL A 153 -3.81 -5.38 1.61
C VAL A 153 -5.00 -6.10 0.97
N GLU A 154 -5.52 -5.53 -0.10
CA GLU A 154 -6.60 -6.12 -0.89
C GLU A 154 -6.02 -6.97 -2.02
N ILE A 155 -6.45 -8.23 -2.08
CA ILE A 155 -5.99 -9.21 -3.06
C ILE A 155 -7.15 -9.65 -3.94
N ARG A 156 -6.93 -9.67 -5.24
CA ARG A 156 -7.86 -10.28 -6.21
C ARG A 156 -7.71 -11.78 -6.17
N VAL A 157 -8.83 -12.47 -6.07
CA VAL A 157 -8.89 -13.94 -6.03
C VAL A 157 -10.06 -14.43 -6.89
N PRO A 158 -9.99 -15.68 -7.41
CA PRO A 158 -11.10 -16.25 -8.18
C PRO A 158 -12.36 -16.51 -7.34
N ASP A 159 -12.18 -16.77 -6.03
CA ASP A 159 -13.26 -17.08 -5.07
C ASP A 159 -12.90 -16.47 -3.72
N ALA A 160 -13.60 -15.40 -3.35
CA ALA A 160 -13.35 -14.68 -2.12
C ALA A 160 -13.72 -15.48 -0.88
N ASN A 161 -14.76 -16.33 -0.95
CA ASN A 161 -15.18 -17.16 0.17
C ASN A 161 -14.14 -18.26 0.46
N ALA A 162 -13.64 -18.93 -0.58
CA ALA A 162 -12.59 -19.93 -0.44
C ALA A 162 -11.29 -19.31 0.11
N ALA A 163 -10.90 -18.12 -0.35
CA ALA A 163 -9.75 -17.39 0.17
C ALA A 163 -9.93 -17.04 1.64
N GLN A 164 -11.09 -16.52 2.02
CA GLN A 164 -11.41 -16.18 3.41
C GLN A 164 -11.38 -17.41 4.32
N GLU A 165 -11.95 -18.53 3.90
CA GLU A 165 -11.89 -19.78 4.65
C GLU A 165 -10.45 -20.26 4.83
N PHE A 166 -9.62 -20.21 3.79
CA PHE A 166 -8.21 -20.59 3.86
C PHE A 166 -7.45 -19.73 4.86
N TYR A 167 -7.53 -18.42 4.73
CA TYR A 167 -6.77 -17.47 5.56
C TYR A 167 -7.33 -17.34 6.99
N SER A 168 -8.57 -17.73 7.25
CA SER A 168 -9.12 -17.81 8.62
C SER A 168 -8.37 -18.79 9.53
N LYS A 169 -7.63 -19.70 8.94
CA LYS A 169 -6.78 -20.69 9.66
C LYS A 169 -5.43 -20.09 10.10
N ILE A 170 -5.10 -18.90 9.62
CA ILE A 170 -3.87 -18.18 9.96
C ILE A 170 -4.24 -17.05 10.93
N GLU A 171 -3.61 -17.05 12.10
CA GLU A 171 -3.89 -16.04 13.13
C GLU A 171 -3.70 -14.62 12.59
N ASN A 172 -4.69 -13.75 12.81
CA ASN A 172 -4.71 -12.34 12.43
C ASN A 172 -4.60 -12.04 10.91
N ALA A 173 -4.60 -13.06 10.04
CA ALA A 173 -4.46 -12.81 8.60
C ALA A 173 -5.64 -11.99 8.04
N LEU A 174 -6.87 -12.23 8.50
CA LEU A 174 -8.07 -11.53 8.04
C LEU A 174 -8.20 -10.10 8.59
N ASP A 175 -7.44 -9.74 9.62
CA ASP A 175 -7.35 -8.35 10.10
C ASP A 175 -6.56 -7.48 9.12
N PHE A 176 -5.70 -8.13 8.32
CA PHE A 176 -4.78 -7.49 7.40
C PHE A 176 -5.17 -7.69 5.92
N LEU A 177 -5.67 -8.89 5.55
CA LEU A 177 -6.02 -9.23 4.18
C LEU A 177 -7.51 -9.01 3.91
N THR A 178 -7.82 -8.40 2.77
CA THR A 178 -9.15 -8.34 2.20
C THR A 178 -9.15 -8.92 0.79
N PHE A 179 -10.29 -9.44 0.32
CA PHE A 179 -10.38 -10.14 -0.94
C PHE A 179 -11.44 -9.54 -1.85
N THR A 180 -11.10 -9.42 -3.12
CA THR A 180 -12.01 -9.00 -4.19
C THR A 180 -12.02 -10.08 -5.26
N GLU A 181 -13.21 -10.49 -5.71
CA GLU A 181 -13.31 -11.47 -6.78
C GLU A 181 -12.93 -10.87 -8.12
N ALA A 182 -12.15 -11.61 -8.88
CA ALA A 182 -11.77 -11.29 -10.25
C ALA A 182 -11.46 -12.54 -11.04
N GLU A 183 -11.68 -12.47 -12.35
CA GLU A 183 -11.32 -13.51 -13.28
C GLU A 183 -9.99 -13.18 -13.98
N GLY A 184 -9.13 -14.17 -14.10
CA GLY A 184 -7.86 -14.01 -14.79
C GLY A 184 -7.00 -15.27 -14.70
N GLN A 185 -6.25 -15.56 -15.76
CA GLN A 185 -5.44 -16.77 -15.83
C GLN A 185 -4.39 -16.82 -14.71
N ASP A 186 -3.75 -15.70 -14.42
CA ASP A 186 -2.66 -15.64 -13.45
C ASP A 186 -3.14 -15.59 -12.00
N LEU A 187 -4.44 -15.30 -11.75
CA LEU A 187 -5.01 -15.37 -10.40
C LEU A 187 -5.09 -16.80 -9.87
N GLN A 188 -5.14 -17.79 -10.75
CA GLN A 188 -5.18 -19.21 -10.39
C GLN A 188 -3.80 -19.86 -10.34
N ALA A 189 -2.77 -19.19 -10.85
CA ALA A 189 -1.42 -19.71 -10.87
C ALA A 189 -0.69 -19.49 -9.54
N ASP A 190 -0.04 -20.54 -9.02
CA ASP A 190 0.71 -20.46 -7.77
C ASP A 190 1.86 -19.45 -7.83
N ASN A 191 2.38 -19.22 -9.03
CA ASN A 191 3.48 -18.29 -9.29
C ASN A 191 3.02 -16.91 -9.79
N ALA A 192 1.73 -16.62 -9.79
CA ALA A 192 1.25 -15.30 -10.18
C ALA A 192 1.81 -14.25 -9.24
N LEU A 193 2.45 -13.25 -9.81
CA LEU A 193 3.14 -12.20 -9.05
C LEU A 193 2.15 -11.15 -8.55
N THR A 194 2.33 -10.73 -7.34
CA THR A 194 1.59 -9.64 -6.70
C THR A 194 2.40 -8.35 -6.76
#